data_c020035ecae95b87d1114d5860399b23
#
_entry.id   c020035ecae95b87d1114d5860399b23
#
_cell.length_a   1.000
_cell.length_b   1.000
_cell.length_c   1.000
_cell.angle_alpha   90.00
_cell.angle_beta   90.00
_cell.angle_gamma   90.00
#
_symmetry.space_group_name_H-M   'P 1'
#
loop_
_entity.id
_entity.type
_entity.pdbx_description
1 polymer ?
#
loop_
_entity_poly.entity_id
_entity_poly.type
_entity_poly.pdbx_seq_one_letter_code
_entity_poly.pdbx_strand_id
1 'polypeptide(L)'
;MADAAPDPIDTKLQRAIGWLQASLVNHAEITLREVLAERPDAPRARRLHGIALFKLGRREEGIAAIAAGANEEGDNPRAWADLAVALRDNGGLAAAEATYARALAAQPPGANRPTLAQQVFCTEVGAYDFTVVDYPYRAEIRFGAGRPPHPELAALIGAGRERYRAFLTSLGEMQADFATVPLGGTYETTEPFWLNAWFSPLDAMALSGMLRTYNPARMVEIGSGVSTKFARRAIGRYGLRTKLTSIDPQPRNEIDQLCDHVIRKPLEGVDPAIFAGLEAGDVFFVDSSHRSFQGSDVTVFFLEILPRLKPGVIVHIHDIYLPEDYISGHIRRMWNEQYLLASALLFGADRFEILFPSWFVLRDPELIAHANGLLRKGPLSDVDLYGASFWMRMA
;
A
#
# COMPACT_ATOMS: atom_id res chain seq x y z
N MET A 1 -35.55 7.72 -22.79
CA MET A 1 -35.51 6.35 -22.23
C MET A 1 -34.95 6.50 -20.85
N ALA A 2 -35.76 6.18 -19.81
CA ALA A 2 -35.31 6.26 -18.43
C ALA A 2 -34.25 5.17 -18.21
N ASP A 3 -33.06 5.54 -17.74
CA ASP A 3 -32.06 4.59 -17.28
C ASP A 3 -32.69 3.72 -16.17
N ALA A 4 -32.76 2.42 -16.42
CA ALA A 4 -33.19 1.48 -15.40
C ALA A 4 -32.18 1.52 -14.26
N ALA A 5 -32.66 1.60 -13.01
CA ALA A 5 -31.79 1.54 -11.84
C ALA A 5 -30.89 0.27 -11.92
N PRO A 6 -29.58 0.37 -11.59
CA PRO A 6 -28.69 -0.78 -11.67
C PRO A 6 -29.20 -1.91 -10.77
N ASP A 7 -29.06 -3.15 -11.27
CA ASP A 7 -29.42 -4.35 -10.51
C ASP A 7 -28.73 -4.33 -9.14
N PRO A 8 -29.46 -4.46 -8.03
CA PRO A 8 -28.87 -4.49 -6.68
C PRO A 8 -27.73 -5.50 -6.52
N ILE A 9 -27.80 -6.63 -7.22
CA ILE A 9 -26.77 -7.67 -7.22
C ILE A 9 -25.49 -7.19 -7.95
N ASP A 10 -25.66 -6.51 -9.08
CA ASP A 10 -24.51 -5.93 -9.80
C ASP A 10 -23.83 -4.85 -8.96
N THR A 11 -24.60 -4.06 -8.22
CA THR A 11 -24.06 -3.08 -7.27
C THR A 11 -23.27 -3.75 -6.15
N LYS A 12 -23.78 -4.85 -5.55
CA LYS A 12 -23.06 -5.63 -4.55
C LYS A 12 -21.77 -6.23 -5.13
N LEU A 13 -21.82 -6.75 -6.35
CA LEU A 13 -20.67 -7.33 -7.03
C LEU A 13 -19.58 -6.29 -7.29
N GLN A 14 -19.93 -5.10 -7.76
CA GLN A 14 -18.98 -3.99 -7.95
C GLN A 14 -18.35 -3.56 -6.62
N ARG A 15 -19.13 -3.50 -5.56
CA ARG A 15 -18.64 -3.20 -4.20
C ARG A 15 -17.63 -4.26 -3.74
N ALA A 16 -17.93 -5.54 -3.94
CA ALA A 16 -17.01 -6.62 -3.58
C ALA A 16 -15.70 -6.58 -4.37
N ILE A 17 -15.74 -6.19 -5.64
CA ILE A 17 -14.54 -5.94 -6.45
C ILE A 17 -13.72 -4.81 -5.85
N GLY A 18 -14.35 -3.70 -5.46
CA GLY A 18 -13.69 -2.60 -4.78
C GLY A 18 -13.02 -3.05 -3.47
N TRP A 19 -13.71 -3.88 -2.66
CA TRP A 19 -13.14 -4.45 -1.44
C TRP A 19 -11.90 -5.33 -1.70
N LEU A 20 -11.94 -6.17 -2.74
CA LEU A 20 -10.79 -6.99 -3.14
C LEU A 20 -9.59 -6.14 -3.59
N GLN A 21 -9.85 -5.08 -4.33
CA GLN A 21 -8.82 -4.12 -4.77
C GLN A 21 -8.22 -3.35 -3.61
N ALA A 22 -9.05 -2.97 -2.63
CA ALA A 22 -8.63 -2.30 -1.40
C ALA A 22 -8.02 -3.26 -0.36
N SER A 23 -7.85 -4.55 -0.68
CA SER A 23 -7.38 -5.60 0.25
C SER A 23 -8.27 -5.81 1.48
N LEU A 24 -9.51 -5.34 1.45
CA LEU A 24 -10.53 -5.55 2.49
C LEU A 24 -11.22 -6.90 2.28
N VAL A 25 -10.45 -7.97 2.39
CA VAL A 25 -10.83 -9.31 1.91
C VAL A 25 -12.02 -9.88 2.68
N ASN A 26 -12.13 -9.63 3.98
CA ASN A 26 -13.26 -10.08 4.78
C ASN A 26 -14.59 -9.48 4.31
N HIS A 27 -14.59 -8.17 4.00
CA HIS A 27 -15.79 -7.48 3.48
C HIS A 27 -16.17 -8.02 2.09
N ALA A 28 -15.17 -8.29 1.25
CA ALA A 28 -15.41 -8.89 -0.06
C ALA A 28 -16.01 -10.30 0.07
N GLU A 29 -15.48 -11.14 0.98
CA GLU A 29 -16.00 -12.51 1.22
C GLU A 29 -17.46 -12.47 1.64
N ILE A 30 -17.80 -11.67 2.66
CA ILE A 30 -19.18 -11.54 3.16
C ILE A 30 -20.12 -11.09 2.05
N THR A 31 -19.75 -10.03 1.32
CA THR A 31 -20.58 -9.49 0.24
C THR A 31 -20.78 -10.49 -0.90
N LEU A 32 -19.72 -11.23 -1.28
CA LEU A 32 -19.81 -12.23 -2.34
C LEU A 32 -20.61 -13.45 -1.93
N ARG A 33 -20.55 -13.84 -0.67
CA ARG A 33 -21.39 -14.90 -0.12
C ARG A 33 -22.88 -14.51 -0.12
N GLU A 34 -23.20 -13.24 0.20
CA GLU A 34 -24.56 -12.72 0.05
C GLU A 34 -25.03 -12.75 -1.40
N VAL A 35 -24.19 -12.30 -2.35
CA VAL A 35 -24.49 -12.36 -3.79
C VAL A 35 -24.77 -13.80 -4.22
N LEU A 36 -23.97 -14.77 -3.77
CA LEU A 36 -24.14 -16.17 -4.12
C LEU A 36 -25.37 -16.80 -3.44
N ALA A 37 -25.79 -16.32 -2.27
CA ALA A 37 -27.03 -16.73 -1.64
C ALA A 37 -28.28 -16.29 -2.43
N GLU A 38 -28.21 -15.09 -3.03
CA GLU A 38 -29.30 -14.53 -3.86
C GLU A 38 -29.26 -15.05 -5.30
N ARG A 39 -28.05 -15.28 -5.84
CA ARG A 39 -27.82 -15.77 -7.23
C ARG A 39 -26.74 -16.85 -7.23
N PRO A 40 -27.10 -18.12 -6.93
CA PRO A 40 -26.15 -19.23 -6.84
C PRO A 40 -25.45 -19.56 -8.16
N ASP A 41 -26.05 -19.20 -9.27
CA ASP A 41 -25.59 -19.43 -10.66
C ASP A 41 -24.77 -18.27 -11.23
N ALA A 42 -24.19 -17.41 -10.39
CA ALA A 42 -23.35 -16.30 -10.83
C ALA A 42 -21.86 -16.70 -10.91
N PRO A 43 -21.32 -17.09 -12.09
CA PRO A 43 -19.96 -17.62 -12.22
C PRO A 43 -18.89 -16.64 -11.77
N ARG A 44 -19.06 -15.36 -12.16
CA ARG A 44 -18.14 -14.28 -11.78
C ARG A 44 -18.11 -14.06 -10.27
N ALA A 45 -19.26 -14.10 -9.61
CA ALA A 45 -19.32 -13.96 -8.15
C ALA A 45 -18.63 -15.15 -7.47
N ARG A 46 -18.84 -16.37 -7.97
CA ARG A 46 -18.20 -17.60 -7.47
C ARG A 46 -16.67 -17.52 -7.59
N ARG A 47 -16.16 -17.08 -8.73
CA ARG A 47 -14.72 -16.88 -8.94
C ARG A 47 -14.14 -15.83 -7.98
N LEU A 48 -14.78 -14.68 -7.88
CA LEU A 48 -14.32 -13.61 -6.96
C LEU A 48 -14.39 -14.04 -5.49
N HIS A 49 -15.42 -14.81 -5.11
CA HIS A 49 -15.51 -15.39 -3.77
C HIS A 49 -14.35 -16.36 -3.52
N GLY A 50 -14.01 -17.20 -4.51
CA GLY A 50 -12.83 -18.05 -4.44
C GLY A 50 -11.53 -17.27 -4.25
N ILE A 51 -11.36 -16.11 -4.89
CA ILE A 51 -10.21 -15.22 -4.69
C ILE A 51 -10.19 -14.69 -3.25
N ALA A 52 -11.34 -14.31 -2.70
CA ALA A 52 -11.43 -13.86 -1.30
C ALA A 52 -11.05 -14.99 -0.34
N LEU A 53 -11.60 -16.18 -0.51
CA LEU A 53 -11.26 -17.35 0.30
C LEU A 53 -9.77 -17.68 0.26
N PHE A 54 -9.18 -17.68 -0.93
CA PHE A 54 -7.75 -17.93 -1.11
C PHE A 54 -6.88 -16.92 -0.35
N LYS A 55 -7.23 -15.64 -0.44
CA LYS A 55 -6.54 -14.56 0.29
C LYS A 55 -6.73 -14.65 1.81
N LEU A 56 -7.84 -15.22 2.28
CA LEU A 56 -8.10 -15.50 3.72
C LEU A 56 -7.41 -16.78 4.23
N GLY A 57 -6.60 -17.45 3.39
CA GLY A 57 -5.87 -18.67 3.77
C GLY A 57 -6.65 -19.97 3.55
N ARG A 58 -7.92 -19.92 3.13
CA ARG A 58 -8.74 -21.08 2.74
C ARG A 58 -8.41 -21.51 1.31
N ARG A 59 -7.15 -21.87 1.10
CA ARG A 59 -6.54 -21.97 -0.25
C ARG A 59 -7.20 -23.00 -1.14
N GLU A 60 -7.45 -24.21 -0.64
CA GLU A 60 -8.04 -25.30 -1.42
C GLU A 60 -9.47 -24.96 -1.84
N GLU A 61 -10.28 -24.46 -0.90
CA GLU A 61 -11.64 -24.00 -1.19
C GLU A 61 -11.64 -22.85 -2.20
N GLY A 62 -10.71 -21.90 -2.01
CA GLY A 62 -10.54 -20.77 -2.92
C GLY A 62 -10.23 -21.22 -4.35
N ILE A 63 -9.24 -22.12 -4.53
CA ILE A 63 -8.87 -22.67 -5.82
C ILE A 63 -10.06 -23.41 -6.46
N ALA A 64 -10.78 -24.22 -5.68
CA ALA A 64 -11.95 -24.95 -6.18
C ALA A 64 -13.05 -24.00 -6.69
N ALA A 65 -13.34 -22.93 -5.91
CA ALA A 65 -14.34 -21.94 -6.29
C ALA A 65 -13.91 -21.10 -7.51
N ILE A 66 -12.62 -20.73 -7.61
CA ILE A 66 -12.07 -20.02 -8.79
C ILE A 66 -12.20 -20.93 -10.03
N ALA A 67 -11.82 -22.21 -9.91
CA ALA A 67 -11.87 -23.16 -11.01
C ALA A 67 -13.31 -23.39 -11.50
N ALA A 68 -14.27 -23.55 -10.58
CA ALA A 68 -15.68 -23.69 -10.93
C ALA A 68 -16.17 -22.44 -11.69
N GLY A 69 -15.93 -21.24 -11.17
CA GLY A 69 -16.31 -20.00 -11.83
C GLY A 69 -15.65 -19.83 -13.20
N ALA A 70 -14.34 -20.14 -13.34
CA ALA A 70 -13.63 -20.04 -14.60
C ALA A 70 -14.17 -21.01 -15.66
N ASN A 71 -14.52 -22.25 -15.27
CA ASN A 71 -15.14 -23.22 -16.19
C ASN A 71 -16.50 -22.74 -16.69
N GLU A 72 -17.32 -22.14 -15.85
CA GLU A 72 -18.62 -21.61 -16.21
C GLU A 72 -18.54 -20.30 -17.02
N GLU A 73 -17.50 -19.47 -16.81
CA GLU A 73 -17.23 -18.29 -17.63
C GLU A 73 -16.65 -18.62 -19.01
N GLY A 74 -16.29 -19.88 -19.28
CA GLY A 74 -15.88 -20.37 -20.60
C GLY A 74 -14.59 -19.75 -21.10
N ASP A 75 -14.65 -19.03 -22.21
CA ASP A 75 -13.48 -18.42 -22.88
C ASP A 75 -13.10 -17.03 -22.29
N ASN A 76 -13.42 -16.76 -21.02
CA ASN A 76 -12.97 -15.55 -20.37
C ASN A 76 -11.49 -15.65 -19.97
N PRO A 77 -10.54 -14.94 -20.66
CA PRO A 77 -9.11 -15.06 -20.39
C PRO A 77 -8.76 -14.68 -18.94
N ARG A 78 -9.47 -13.70 -18.39
CA ARG A 78 -9.24 -13.22 -17.02
C ARG A 78 -9.59 -14.29 -15.98
N ALA A 79 -10.64 -15.05 -16.21
CA ALA A 79 -11.04 -16.10 -15.29
C ALA A 79 -9.98 -17.21 -15.19
N TRP A 80 -9.41 -17.61 -16.33
CA TRP A 80 -8.30 -18.58 -16.37
C TRP A 80 -7.01 -18.01 -15.80
N ALA A 81 -6.73 -16.72 -16.00
CA ALA A 81 -5.58 -16.06 -15.40
C ALA A 81 -5.67 -16.03 -13.88
N ASP A 82 -6.84 -15.70 -13.30
CA ASP A 82 -7.06 -15.71 -11.85
C ASP A 82 -6.82 -17.11 -11.25
N LEU A 83 -7.28 -18.17 -11.93
CA LEU A 83 -7.03 -19.56 -11.51
C LEU A 83 -5.54 -19.91 -11.56
N ALA A 84 -4.87 -19.54 -12.66
CA ALA A 84 -3.44 -19.80 -12.81
C ALA A 84 -2.61 -19.12 -11.71
N VAL A 85 -2.93 -17.87 -11.35
CA VAL A 85 -2.30 -17.16 -10.25
C VAL A 85 -2.50 -17.90 -8.93
N ALA A 86 -3.72 -18.34 -8.62
CA ALA A 86 -4.00 -19.06 -7.39
C ALA A 86 -3.26 -20.41 -7.31
N LEU A 87 -3.20 -21.15 -8.42
CA LEU A 87 -2.45 -22.41 -8.51
C LEU A 87 -0.94 -22.18 -8.30
N ARG A 88 -0.38 -21.18 -8.96
CA ARG A 88 1.03 -20.80 -8.79
C ARG A 88 1.34 -20.47 -7.33
N ASP A 89 0.52 -19.63 -6.71
CA ASP A 89 0.70 -19.16 -5.33
C ASP A 89 0.51 -20.27 -4.29
N ASN A 90 -0.15 -21.37 -4.70
CA ASN A 90 -0.26 -22.61 -3.91
C ASN A 90 0.85 -23.63 -4.23
N GLY A 91 1.84 -23.27 -5.06
CA GLY A 91 2.98 -24.13 -5.39
C GLY A 91 2.76 -25.09 -6.57
N GLY A 92 1.60 -25.05 -7.21
CA GLY A 92 1.25 -25.92 -8.35
C GLY A 92 1.72 -25.35 -9.69
N LEU A 93 3.04 -25.19 -9.90
CA LEU A 93 3.59 -24.51 -11.09
C LEU A 93 3.15 -25.14 -12.42
N ALA A 94 3.18 -26.46 -12.56
CA ALA A 94 2.79 -27.13 -13.80
C ALA A 94 1.29 -26.92 -14.11
N ALA A 95 0.43 -26.98 -13.11
CA ALA A 95 -1.00 -26.73 -13.28
C ALA A 95 -1.27 -25.24 -13.60
N ALA A 96 -0.52 -24.33 -12.98
CA ALA A 96 -0.58 -22.91 -13.28
C ALA A 96 -0.20 -22.61 -14.73
N GLU A 97 0.89 -23.23 -15.23
CA GLU A 97 1.36 -23.06 -16.60
C GLU A 97 0.32 -23.56 -17.62
N ALA A 98 -0.23 -24.75 -17.42
CA ALA A 98 -1.29 -25.30 -18.28
C ALA A 98 -2.55 -24.41 -18.28
N THR A 99 -2.91 -23.86 -17.13
CA THR A 99 -4.07 -22.96 -16.98
C THR A 99 -3.81 -21.60 -17.66
N TYR A 100 -2.61 -21.08 -17.58
CA TYR A 100 -2.22 -19.86 -18.30
C TYR A 100 -2.20 -20.06 -19.83
N ALA A 101 -1.75 -21.21 -20.31
CA ALA A 101 -1.83 -21.52 -21.73
C ALA A 101 -3.28 -21.45 -22.24
N ARG A 102 -4.24 -21.88 -21.41
CA ARG A 102 -5.67 -21.76 -21.71
C ARG A 102 -6.16 -20.30 -21.71
N ALA A 103 -5.72 -19.50 -20.74
CA ALA A 103 -6.01 -18.05 -20.70
C ALA A 103 -5.49 -17.34 -21.96
N LEU A 104 -4.27 -17.69 -22.40
CA LEU A 104 -3.68 -17.14 -23.62
C LEU A 104 -4.42 -17.55 -24.89
N ALA A 105 -4.87 -18.80 -24.96
CA ALA A 105 -5.64 -19.29 -26.10
C ALA A 105 -7.00 -18.59 -26.24
N ALA A 106 -7.59 -18.18 -25.12
CA ALA A 106 -8.87 -17.44 -25.07
C ALA A 106 -8.73 -15.95 -25.42
N GLN A 107 -7.51 -15.41 -25.55
CA GLN A 107 -7.31 -14.00 -25.93
C GLN A 107 -7.64 -13.77 -27.42
N PRO A 108 -8.22 -12.60 -27.76
CA PRO A 108 -8.52 -12.27 -29.15
C PRO A 108 -7.26 -12.23 -30.02
N PRO A 109 -7.37 -12.54 -31.32
CA PRO A 109 -6.26 -12.39 -32.26
C PRO A 109 -5.69 -10.99 -32.26
N GLY A 110 -4.35 -10.87 -32.26
CA GLY A 110 -3.65 -9.57 -32.24
C GLY A 110 -3.40 -8.99 -30.84
N ALA A 111 -3.91 -9.60 -29.77
CA ALA A 111 -3.52 -9.23 -28.42
C ALA A 111 -2.01 -9.51 -28.21
N ASN A 112 -1.33 -8.60 -27.51
CA ASN A 112 0.04 -8.85 -27.09
C ASN A 112 0.05 -10.05 -26.12
N ARG A 113 0.75 -11.12 -26.53
CA ARG A 113 0.78 -12.42 -25.82
C ARG A 113 2.17 -12.65 -25.21
N PRO A 114 2.51 -11.97 -24.08
CA PRO A 114 3.78 -12.24 -23.41
C PRO A 114 3.85 -13.70 -22.94
N THR A 115 5.07 -14.21 -22.77
CA THR A 115 5.26 -15.54 -22.18
C THR A 115 4.72 -15.59 -20.75
N LEU A 116 4.46 -16.80 -20.23
CA LEU A 116 3.99 -16.99 -18.85
C LEU A 116 4.88 -16.24 -17.84
N ALA A 117 6.21 -16.35 -17.98
CA ALA A 117 7.16 -15.63 -17.13
C ALA A 117 7.00 -14.11 -17.24
N GLN A 118 6.87 -13.58 -18.46
CA GLN A 118 6.61 -12.18 -18.72
C GLN A 118 5.27 -11.73 -18.16
N GLN A 119 4.21 -12.55 -18.26
CA GLN A 119 2.90 -12.23 -17.70
C GLN A 119 2.90 -12.23 -16.18
N VAL A 120 3.58 -13.17 -15.55
CA VAL A 120 3.73 -13.19 -14.10
C VAL A 120 4.45 -11.93 -13.62
N PHE A 121 5.50 -11.51 -14.30
CA PHE A 121 6.19 -10.25 -14.00
C PHE A 121 5.35 -9.03 -14.38
N CYS A 122 4.81 -8.98 -15.61
CA CYS A 122 4.09 -7.81 -16.10
C CYS A 122 2.77 -7.54 -15.38
N THR A 123 2.08 -8.55 -14.85
CA THR A 123 0.86 -8.34 -14.05
C THR A 123 1.13 -7.73 -12.69
N GLU A 124 2.33 -7.89 -12.15
CA GLU A 124 2.69 -7.40 -10.82
C GLU A 124 3.59 -6.15 -10.84
N VAL A 125 4.28 -5.88 -11.93
CA VAL A 125 5.30 -4.79 -12.02
C VAL A 125 4.94 -3.72 -13.05
N GLY A 126 3.83 -3.86 -13.77
CA GLY A 126 3.51 -3.03 -14.93
C GLY A 126 4.05 -3.66 -16.25
N ALA A 127 3.46 -3.25 -17.37
CA ALA A 127 3.50 -4.02 -18.61
C ALA A 127 4.79 -3.89 -19.45
N TYR A 128 5.82 -3.18 -19.04
CA TYR A 128 6.80 -2.66 -20.01
C TYR A 128 8.24 -3.09 -19.80
N ASP A 129 8.67 -3.35 -18.57
CA ASP A 129 10.02 -3.76 -18.25
C ASP A 129 10.05 -4.94 -17.27
N PHE A 130 10.92 -5.90 -17.49
CA PHE A 130 11.13 -7.02 -16.59
C PHE A 130 12.62 -7.28 -16.35
N THR A 131 12.93 -7.76 -15.15
CA THR A 131 14.28 -8.17 -14.77
C THR A 131 14.38 -9.68 -14.86
N VAL A 132 15.44 -10.19 -15.51
CA VAL A 132 15.78 -11.61 -15.53
C VAL A 132 16.81 -11.87 -14.43
N VAL A 133 16.50 -12.83 -13.57
CA VAL A 133 17.45 -13.32 -12.56
C VAL A 133 18.22 -14.48 -13.16
N ASP A 134 19.55 -14.44 -13.11
CA ASP A 134 20.42 -15.41 -13.75
C ASP A 134 20.50 -16.76 -13.02
N TYR A 135 19.93 -16.84 -11.81
CA TYR A 135 19.78 -18.10 -11.07
C TYR A 135 18.43 -18.14 -10.32
N PRO A 136 17.88 -19.32 -10.04
CA PRO A 136 16.63 -19.44 -9.31
C PRO A 136 16.76 -18.88 -7.89
N TYR A 137 15.95 -17.87 -7.56
CA TYR A 137 15.87 -17.30 -6.23
C TYR A 137 14.44 -17.39 -5.71
N ARG A 138 14.28 -17.94 -4.52
CA ARG A 138 13.03 -17.98 -3.79
C ARG A 138 13.18 -17.19 -2.51
N ALA A 139 12.52 -16.05 -2.44
CA ALA A 139 12.49 -15.27 -1.22
C ALA A 139 11.70 -16.01 -0.14
N GLU A 140 12.28 -16.14 1.04
CA GLU A 140 11.64 -16.75 2.20
C GLU A 140 11.49 -15.69 3.30
N ILE A 141 10.32 -15.69 3.95
CA ILE A 141 10.09 -14.86 5.12
C ILE A 141 10.88 -15.46 6.30
N ARG A 142 11.82 -14.69 6.85
CA ARG A 142 12.61 -15.07 8.02
C ARG A 142 12.05 -14.49 9.31
N PHE A 143 11.43 -13.32 9.23
CA PHE A 143 10.88 -12.55 10.35
C PHE A 143 9.42 -12.17 10.08
N GLY A 144 8.55 -12.29 11.08
CA GLY A 144 7.12 -12.05 10.89
C GLY A 144 6.37 -13.24 10.28
N ALA A 145 5.12 -13.04 9.89
CA ALA A 145 4.23 -14.09 9.36
C ALA A 145 4.18 -15.37 10.25
N GLY A 146 4.06 -15.16 11.57
CA GLY A 146 4.04 -16.24 12.57
C GLY A 146 5.43 -16.60 13.13
N ARG A 147 6.51 -16.01 12.63
CA ARG A 147 7.84 -16.11 13.20
C ARG A 147 8.15 -14.88 14.07
N PRO A 148 9.13 -14.96 15.01
CA PRO A 148 9.58 -13.77 15.73
C PRO A 148 10.06 -12.66 14.78
N PRO A 149 9.92 -11.38 15.16
CA PRO A 149 10.53 -10.26 14.42
C PRO A 149 12.06 -10.30 14.54
N HIS A 150 12.76 -9.51 13.71
CA HIS A 150 14.21 -9.34 13.80
C HIS A 150 14.56 -8.74 15.17
N PRO A 151 15.37 -9.42 16.01
CA PRO A 151 15.50 -9.08 17.43
C PRO A 151 16.10 -7.70 17.67
N GLU A 152 17.18 -7.33 16.98
CA GLU A 152 17.85 -6.04 17.17
C GLU A 152 16.99 -4.89 16.66
N LEU A 153 16.31 -5.05 15.52
CA LEU A 153 15.38 -4.04 15.00
C LEU A 153 14.16 -3.89 15.90
N ALA A 154 13.64 -5.01 16.44
CA ALA A 154 12.52 -4.99 17.39
C ALA A 154 12.89 -4.24 18.68
N ALA A 155 14.09 -4.45 19.20
CA ALA A 155 14.60 -3.74 20.37
C ALA A 155 14.77 -2.23 20.09
N LEU A 156 15.39 -1.89 18.97
CA LEU A 156 15.65 -0.51 18.57
C LEU A 156 14.36 0.27 18.31
N ILE A 157 13.44 -0.29 17.54
CA ILE A 157 12.13 0.32 17.27
C ILE A 157 11.29 0.34 18.56
N GLY A 158 11.29 -0.75 19.34
CA GLY A 158 10.53 -0.88 20.57
C GLY A 158 10.94 0.11 21.67
N ALA A 159 12.14 0.66 21.63
CA ALA A 159 12.59 1.68 22.58
C ALA A 159 11.73 2.97 22.51
N GLY A 160 11.03 3.20 21.39
CA GLY A 160 10.15 4.36 21.21
C GLY A 160 8.70 4.19 21.67
N ARG A 161 8.30 3.07 22.32
CA ARG A 161 6.89 2.75 22.64
C ARG A 161 6.12 3.88 23.32
N GLU A 162 6.71 4.55 24.30
CA GLU A 162 6.05 5.64 25.02
C GLU A 162 5.80 6.85 24.11
N ARG A 163 6.72 7.16 23.22
CA ARG A 163 6.54 8.19 22.18
C ARG A 163 5.40 7.85 21.25
N TYR A 164 5.34 6.60 20.79
CA TYR A 164 4.26 6.15 19.90
C TYR A 164 2.91 6.19 20.58
N ARG A 165 2.83 5.80 21.87
CA ARG A 165 1.63 5.92 22.69
C ARG A 165 1.18 7.37 22.82
N ALA A 166 2.11 8.27 23.14
CA ALA A 166 1.82 9.71 23.25
C ALA A 166 1.33 10.29 21.91
N PHE A 167 1.95 9.90 20.80
CA PHE A 167 1.51 10.32 19.47
C PHE A 167 0.12 9.77 19.12
N LEU A 168 -0.18 8.52 19.42
CA LEU A 168 -1.54 7.97 19.25
C LEU A 168 -2.58 8.73 20.08
N THR A 169 -2.22 9.14 21.30
CA THR A 169 -3.11 9.96 22.12
C THR A 169 -3.39 11.31 21.45
N SER A 170 -2.38 11.96 20.87
CA SER A 170 -2.57 13.20 20.11
C SER A 170 -3.41 13.03 18.85
N LEU A 171 -3.32 11.86 18.18
CA LEU A 171 -4.22 11.52 17.09
C LEU A 171 -5.67 11.35 17.56
N GLY A 172 -5.86 10.80 18.76
CA GLY A 172 -7.18 10.69 19.40
C GLY A 172 -7.89 12.03 19.59
N GLU A 173 -7.14 13.11 19.83
CA GLU A 173 -7.68 14.48 19.88
C GLU A 173 -8.21 14.97 18.52
N MET A 174 -7.72 14.38 17.42
CA MET A 174 -8.11 14.71 16.05
C MET A 174 -9.26 13.82 15.53
N GLN A 175 -9.77 12.88 16.32
CA GLN A 175 -10.74 11.89 15.91
C GLN A 175 -12.02 12.52 15.32
N ALA A 176 -12.51 13.61 15.90
CA ALA A 176 -13.67 14.34 15.38
C ALA A 176 -13.43 14.90 13.96
N ASP A 177 -12.20 15.32 13.66
CA ASP A 177 -11.83 15.80 12.32
C ASP A 177 -11.69 14.64 11.34
N PHE A 178 -11.12 13.53 11.77
CA PHE A 178 -11.03 12.29 10.98
C PHE A 178 -12.42 11.76 10.61
N ALA A 179 -13.39 11.86 11.51
CA ALA A 179 -14.77 11.47 11.27
C ALA A 179 -15.48 12.30 10.18
N THR A 180 -14.92 13.43 9.77
CA THR A 180 -15.44 14.25 8.65
C THR A 180 -14.93 13.82 7.27
N VAL A 181 -13.93 12.94 7.20
CA VAL A 181 -13.45 12.38 5.94
C VAL A 181 -14.41 11.26 5.51
N PRO A 182 -14.87 11.25 4.24
CA PRO A 182 -15.76 10.22 3.74
C PRO A 182 -15.15 8.81 3.87
N LEU A 183 -15.99 7.81 4.14
CA LEU A 183 -15.55 6.41 4.13
C LEU A 183 -15.16 5.95 2.72
N GLY A 184 -16.00 6.22 1.73
CA GLY A 184 -15.78 5.91 0.33
C GLY A 184 -15.74 7.16 -0.53
N GLY A 185 -15.16 7.04 -1.72
CA GLY A 185 -15.03 8.14 -2.66
C GLY A 185 -14.51 7.66 -4.02
N THR A 186 -14.12 8.60 -4.86
CA THR A 186 -13.50 8.33 -6.16
C THR A 186 -12.11 8.96 -6.23
N TYR A 187 -11.27 8.41 -7.11
CA TYR A 187 -9.89 8.93 -7.26
C TYR A 187 -9.82 10.19 -8.11
N GLU A 188 -10.87 10.54 -8.85
CA GLU A 188 -10.96 11.71 -9.73
C GLU A 188 -11.17 13.02 -8.96
N THR A 189 -11.63 12.95 -7.71
CA THR A 189 -11.82 14.14 -6.88
C THR A 189 -10.56 14.48 -6.08
N THR A 190 -10.48 15.72 -5.58
CA THR A 190 -9.40 16.16 -4.68
C THR A 190 -9.61 15.73 -3.24
N GLU A 191 -10.81 15.32 -2.87
CA GLU A 191 -11.13 14.88 -1.52
C GLU A 191 -10.56 13.49 -1.24
N PRO A 192 -9.87 13.29 -0.10
CA PRO A 192 -9.47 11.95 0.34
C PRO A 192 -10.66 11.17 0.89
N PHE A 193 -10.53 9.85 0.93
CA PHE A 193 -11.48 8.96 1.59
C PHE A 193 -10.75 7.78 2.25
N TRP A 194 -11.35 7.19 3.31
CA TRP A 194 -10.66 6.20 4.14
C TRP A 194 -10.43 4.87 3.46
N LEU A 195 -11.42 4.36 2.74
CA LEU A 195 -11.41 3.02 2.15
C LEU A 195 -10.81 3.07 0.73
N ASN A 196 -9.58 3.55 0.64
CA ASN A 196 -8.80 3.60 -0.59
C ASN A 196 -7.74 2.50 -0.62
N ALA A 197 -7.23 2.18 -1.83
CA ALA A 197 -6.29 1.09 -2.04
C ALA A 197 -4.81 1.48 -1.89
N TRP A 198 -4.52 2.78 -1.68
CA TRP A 198 -3.16 3.29 -1.87
C TRP A 198 -2.52 3.87 -0.61
N PHE A 199 -3.32 4.44 0.29
CA PHE A 199 -2.80 5.07 1.50
C PHE A 199 -3.69 4.74 2.68
N SER A 200 -3.20 3.88 3.53
CA SER A 200 -3.98 3.22 4.57
C SER A 200 -4.40 4.17 5.71
N PRO A 201 -5.48 3.83 6.45
CA PRO A 201 -6.07 4.75 7.42
C PRO A 201 -5.11 5.21 8.51
N LEU A 202 -4.33 4.32 9.13
CA LEU A 202 -3.38 4.72 10.17
C LEU A 202 -2.28 5.63 9.62
N ASP A 203 -1.82 5.38 8.38
CA ASP A 203 -0.81 6.19 7.72
C ASP A 203 -1.32 7.59 7.40
N ALA A 204 -2.57 7.70 6.94
CA ALA A 204 -3.21 8.98 6.66
C ALA A 204 -3.48 9.79 7.94
N MET A 205 -3.87 9.12 9.03
CA MET A 205 -4.00 9.74 10.36
C MET A 205 -2.63 10.22 10.86
N ALA A 206 -1.59 9.37 10.72
CA ALA A 206 -0.23 9.72 11.13
C ALA A 206 0.33 10.91 10.33
N LEU A 207 0.15 10.93 9.00
CA LEU A 207 0.53 12.07 8.16
C LEU A 207 -0.13 13.36 8.66
N SER A 208 -1.44 13.33 8.88
CA SER A 208 -2.19 14.50 9.37
C SER A 208 -1.68 14.95 10.76
N GLY A 209 -1.41 13.99 11.65
CA GLY A 209 -0.86 14.24 12.98
C GLY A 209 0.55 14.82 12.95
N MET A 210 1.43 14.30 12.10
CA MET A 210 2.80 14.82 11.92
C MET A 210 2.77 16.25 11.39
N LEU A 211 1.96 16.52 10.38
CA LEU A 211 1.82 17.89 9.86
C LEU A 211 1.27 18.84 10.91
N ARG A 212 0.24 18.45 11.68
CA ARG A 212 -0.31 19.29 12.77
C ARG A 212 0.72 19.54 13.87
N THR A 213 1.46 18.51 14.25
CA THR A 213 2.41 18.58 15.38
C THR A 213 3.62 19.45 15.06
N TYR A 214 4.20 19.27 13.88
CA TYR A 214 5.45 19.95 13.53
C TYR A 214 5.24 21.23 12.72
N ASN A 215 4.07 21.43 12.10
CA ASN A 215 3.75 22.58 11.25
C ASN A 215 4.91 22.97 10.33
N PRO A 216 5.41 22.02 9.49
CA PRO A 216 6.57 22.23 8.64
C PRO A 216 6.39 23.45 7.75
N ALA A 217 7.48 24.13 7.40
CA ALA A 217 7.42 25.17 6.38
C ALA A 217 7.28 24.53 4.98
N ARG A 218 7.91 23.37 4.80
CA ARG A 218 7.90 22.62 3.54
C ARG A 218 7.62 21.14 3.75
N MET A 219 6.83 20.57 2.86
CA MET A 219 6.74 19.14 2.67
C MET A 219 7.10 18.83 1.21
N VAL A 220 8.13 18.03 1.00
CA VAL A 220 8.51 17.51 -0.32
C VAL A 220 8.12 16.05 -0.37
N GLU A 221 7.27 15.70 -1.33
CA GLU A 221 6.70 14.37 -1.51
C GLU A 221 7.23 13.73 -2.79
N ILE A 222 7.77 12.53 -2.66
CA ILE A 222 8.15 11.65 -3.76
C ILE A 222 7.07 10.59 -3.91
N GLY A 223 6.48 10.48 -5.13
CA GLY A 223 5.34 9.60 -5.38
C GLY A 223 4.05 10.18 -4.80
N SER A 224 3.26 10.82 -5.65
CA SER A 224 2.12 11.63 -5.22
C SER A 224 0.79 10.97 -5.56
N GLY A 225 -0.19 11.15 -4.68
CA GLY A 225 -1.51 10.56 -4.89
C GLY A 225 -2.49 10.81 -3.75
N VAL A 226 -2.96 9.75 -3.12
CA VAL A 226 -3.92 9.86 -1.99
C VAL A 226 -3.26 10.52 -0.77
N SER A 227 -1.99 10.26 -0.51
CA SER A 227 -1.19 10.95 0.52
C SER A 227 -1.21 12.46 0.36
N THR A 228 -1.03 12.95 -0.89
CA THR A 228 -1.12 14.38 -1.26
C THR A 228 -2.47 14.98 -0.88
N LYS A 229 -3.57 14.25 -1.11
CA LYS A 229 -4.93 14.69 -0.74
C LYS A 229 -5.09 14.84 0.76
N PHE A 230 -4.63 13.85 1.56
CA PHE A 230 -4.64 13.93 3.01
C PHE A 230 -3.73 15.04 3.54
N ALA A 231 -2.54 15.23 2.96
CA ALA A 231 -1.65 16.31 3.33
C ALA A 231 -2.30 17.69 3.09
N ARG A 232 -2.86 17.92 1.90
CA ARG A 232 -3.54 19.20 1.58
C ARG A 232 -4.74 19.44 2.47
N ARG A 233 -5.52 18.39 2.77
CA ARG A 233 -6.64 18.48 3.70
C ARG A 233 -6.16 18.90 5.10
N ALA A 234 -5.11 18.27 5.63
CA ALA A 234 -4.55 18.62 6.94
C ALA A 234 -4.03 20.06 6.96
N ILE A 235 -3.31 20.49 5.92
CA ILE A 235 -2.81 21.87 5.78
C ILE A 235 -3.98 22.86 5.86
N GLY A 236 -5.04 22.65 5.10
CA GLY A 236 -6.22 23.52 5.11
C GLY A 236 -6.98 23.47 6.44
N ARG A 237 -7.21 22.27 6.97
CA ARG A 237 -7.99 22.04 8.19
C ARG A 237 -7.38 22.69 9.42
N TYR A 238 -6.06 22.63 9.55
CA TYR A 238 -5.33 23.16 10.72
C TYR A 238 -4.65 24.51 10.47
N GLY A 239 -4.88 25.12 9.31
CA GLY A 239 -4.28 26.42 8.96
C GLY A 239 -2.76 26.40 8.97
N LEU A 240 -2.14 25.32 8.47
CA LEU A 240 -0.70 25.13 8.52
C LEU A 240 0.00 25.99 7.45
N ARG A 241 1.23 26.42 7.78
CA ARG A 241 2.07 27.22 6.86
C ARG A 241 2.72 26.41 5.74
N THR A 242 2.52 25.11 5.73
CA THR A 242 3.24 24.13 4.89
C THR A 242 3.03 24.38 3.40
N LYS A 243 4.13 24.53 2.67
CA LYS A 243 4.18 24.48 1.22
C LYS A 243 4.43 23.07 0.76
N LEU A 244 3.53 22.55 -0.10
CA LEU A 244 3.56 21.17 -0.58
C LEU A 244 4.18 21.12 -1.98
N THR A 245 5.28 20.37 -2.12
CA THR A 245 5.95 20.10 -3.39
C THR A 245 5.76 18.63 -3.76
N SER A 246 5.21 18.36 -4.94
CA SER A 246 5.06 17.02 -5.53
C SER A 246 6.18 16.75 -6.51
N ILE A 247 6.88 15.64 -6.35
CA ILE A 247 7.87 15.11 -7.30
C ILE A 247 7.40 13.72 -7.71
N ASP A 248 6.84 13.61 -8.90
CA ASP A 248 6.32 12.37 -9.47
C ASP A 248 6.25 12.51 -10.99
N PRO A 249 6.89 11.63 -11.77
CA PRO A 249 6.86 11.71 -13.22
C PRO A 249 5.45 11.49 -13.80
N GLN A 250 4.64 10.66 -13.10
CA GLN A 250 3.33 10.24 -13.61
C GLN A 250 2.38 9.87 -12.45
N PRO A 251 1.83 10.87 -11.74
CA PRO A 251 0.93 10.62 -10.62
C PRO A 251 -0.34 9.90 -11.08
N ARG A 252 -0.81 8.99 -10.22
CA ARG A 252 -2.02 8.19 -10.50
C ARG A 252 -3.33 8.97 -10.31
N ASN A 253 -3.26 10.16 -9.73
CA ASN A 253 -4.41 10.99 -9.38
C ASN A 253 -4.19 12.43 -9.88
N GLU A 254 -5.29 13.13 -10.10
CA GLU A 254 -5.27 14.56 -10.36
C GLU A 254 -4.96 15.34 -9.07
N ILE A 255 -3.67 15.61 -8.82
CA ILE A 255 -3.19 16.21 -7.57
C ILE A 255 -2.48 17.55 -7.75
N ASP A 256 -2.24 17.98 -8.98
CA ASP A 256 -1.45 19.18 -9.29
C ASP A 256 -2.02 20.42 -8.62
N GLN A 257 -3.35 20.58 -8.66
CA GLN A 257 -4.05 21.68 -8.02
C GLN A 257 -3.97 21.69 -6.49
N LEU A 258 -3.54 20.57 -5.87
CA LEU A 258 -3.35 20.45 -4.43
C LEU A 258 -1.95 20.88 -3.99
N CYS A 259 -1.00 21.00 -4.92
CA CYS A 259 0.39 21.27 -4.65
C CYS A 259 0.71 22.76 -4.86
N ASP A 260 1.64 23.29 -4.06
CA ASP A 260 2.19 24.63 -4.28
C ASP A 260 3.27 24.59 -5.39
N HIS A 261 3.98 23.46 -5.52
CA HIS A 261 4.98 23.20 -6.56
C HIS A 261 4.83 21.78 -7.10
N VAL A 262 5.02 21.63 -8.43
CA VAL A 262 4.91 20.36 -9.13
C VAL A 262 6.15 20.14 -9.98
N ILE A 263 6.80 18.98 -9.81
CA ILE A 263 7.97 18.55 -10.58
C ILE A 263 7.65 17.20 -11.22
N ARG A 264 7.45 17.19 -12.55
CA ARG A 264 7.13 15.98 -13.32
C ARG A 264 8.41 15.34 -13.86
N LYS A 265 9.23 14.84 -12.90
CA LYS A 265 10.46 14.10 -13.17
C LYS A 265 10.58 12.94 -12.19
N PRO A 266 11.24 11.83 -12.58
CA PRO A 266 11.66 10.82 -11.63
C PRO A 266 12.70 11.42 -10.66
N LEU A 267 12.78 10.85 -9.45
CA LEU A 267 13.66 11.39 -8.39
C LEU A 267 15.12 11.52 -8.83
N GLU A 268 15.62 10.54 -9.56
CA GLU A 268 16.98 10.49 -10.08
C GLU A 268 17.30 11.58 -11.12
N GLY A 269 16.27 12.24 -11.66
CA GLY A 269 16.38 13.37 -12.58
C GLY A 269 16.17 14.73 -11.92
N VAL A 270 16.01 14.80 -10.59
CA VAL A 270 15.75 16.04 -9.85
C VAL A 270 17.06 16.60 -9.29
N ASP A 271 17.19 17.93 -9.31
CA ASP A 271 18.35 18.61 -8.72
C ASP A 271 18.42 18.35 -7.20
N PRO A 272 19.48 17.74 -6.68
CA PRO A 272 19.67 17.49 -5.26
C PRO A 272 19.63 18.74 -4.38
N ALA A 273 19.84 19.93 -4.94
CA ALA A 273 19.76 21.19 -4.20
C ALA A 273 18.38 21.43 -3.55
N ILE A 274 17.30 20.86 -4.12
CA ILE A 274 15.95 20.94 -3.55
C ILE A 274 15.92 20.31 -2.15
N PHE A 275 16.56 19.16 -1.97
CA PHE A 275 16.60 18.43 -0.71
C PHE A 275 17.58 19.04 0.28
N ALA A 276 18.70 19.56 -0.20
CA ALA A 276 19.67 20.29 0.63
C ALA A 276 19.08 21.58 1.24
N GLY A 277 18.02 22.13 0.63
CA GLY A 277 17.27 23.26 1.13
C GLY A 277 16.34 22.95 2.31
N LEU A 278 16.06 21.68 2.63
CA LEU A 278 15.21 21.33 3.77
C LEU A 278 15.88 21.68 5.11
N GLU A 279 15.08 22.20 6.04
CA GLU A 279 15.53 22.64 7.35
C GLU A 279 14.87 21.81 8.47
N ALA A 280 15.35 21.94 9.70
CA ALA A 280 14.77 21.29 10.85
C ALA A 280 13.25 21.53 10.95
N GLY A 281 12.49 20.46 11.09
CA GLY A 281 11.04 20.48 11.12
C GLY A 281 10.36 20.40 9.74
N ASP A 282 11.08 20.56 8.61
CA ASP A 282 10.53 20.28 7.29
C ASP A 282 10.33 18.77 7.11
N VAL A 283 9.41 18.40 6.23
CA VAL A 283 9.05 16.99 5.96
C VAL A 283 9.54 16.56 4.57
N PHE A 284 10.26 15.47 4.53
CA PHE A 284 10.58 14.73 3.33
C PHE A 284 9.83 13.41 3.33
N PHE A 285 8.83 13.29 2.46
CA PHE A 285 7.91 12.16 2.37
C PHE A 285 8.27 11.33 1.15
N VAL A 286 8.53 10.04 1.34
CA VAL A 286 8.96 9.11 0.30
C VAL A 286 7.98 7.94 0.20
N ASP A 287 7.35 7.83 -0.96
CA ASP A 287 6.56 6.67 -1.41
C ASP A 287 7.02 6.34 -2.83
N SER A 288 8.09 5.58 -2.93
CA SER A 288 8.92 5.40 -4.12
C SER A 288 8.59 4.11 -4.88
N SER A 289 9.49 3.64 -5.75
CA SER A 289 9.35 2.35 -6.42
C SER A 289 9.56 1.14 -5.51
N HIS A 290 10.09 1.33 -4.32
CA HIS A 290 10.46 0.32 -3.30
C HIS A 290 11.55 -0.66 -3.76
N ARG A 291 12.31 -0.36 -4.83
CA ARG A 291 13.33 -1.23 -5.40
C ARG A 291 14.68 -0.55 -5.49
N SER A 292 15.66 -1.08 -4.77
CA SER A 292 17.05 -0.59 -4.79
C SER A 292 17.84 -1.20 -5.95
N PHE A 293 17.46 -0.87 -7.18
CA PHE A 293 18.26 -1.18 -8.36
C PHE A 293 19.27 -0.07 -8.63
N GLN A 294 20.29 -0.37 -9.42
CA GLN A 294 21.30 0.63 -9.79
C GLN A 294 20.63 1.86 -10.43
N GLY A 295 20.87 3.03 -9.84
CA GLY A 295 20.33 4.30 -10.32
C GLY A 295 18.83 4.49 -10.13
N SER A 296 18.18 3.66 -9.30
CA SER A 296 16.75 3.83 -8.96
C SER A 296 16.55 4.98 -7.97
N ASP A 297 15.30 5.46 -7.89
CA ASP A 297 14.84 6.41 -6.89
C ASP A 297 15.21 6.00 -5.45
N VAL A 298 15.06 4.71 -5.11
CA VAL A 298 15.43 4.17 -3.80
C VAL A 298 16.93 4.31 -3.53
N THR A 299 17.78 3.98 -4.51
CA THR A 299 19.24 4.12 -4.33
C THR A 299 19.67 5.58 -4.26
N VAL A 300 19.08 6.45 -5.07
CA VAL A 300 19.31 7.90 -5.00
C VAL A 300 18.88 8.45 -3.64
N PHE A 301 17.71 8.06 -3.14
CA PHE A 301 17.24 8.48 -1.83
C PHE A 301 18.22 8.06 -0.72
N PHE A 302 18.55 6.76 -0.61
CA PHE A 302 19.38 6.27 0.50
C PHE A 302 20.85 6.66 0.43
N LEU A 303 21.43 6.78 -0.77
CA LEU A 303 22.87 6.98 -0.94
C LEU A 303 23.25 8.45 -1.16
N GLU A 304 22.36 9.24 -1.75
CA GLU A 304 22.69 10.60 -2.16
C GLU A 304 21.92 11.67 -1.39
N ILE A 305 20.65 11.42 -1.01
CA ILE A 305 19.80 12.42 -0.36
C ILE A 305 19.82 12.25 1.15
N LEU A 306 19.40 11.10 1.68
CA LEU A 306 19.23 10.85 3.12
C LEU A 306 20.50 11.19 3.92
N PRO A 307 21.73 10.81 3.50
CA PRO A 307 22.95 11.12 4.26
C PRO A 307 23.27 12.61 4.36
N ARG A 308 22.66 13.44 3.50
CA ARG A 308 22.94 14.88 3.40
C ARG A 308 21.81 15.75 4.00
N LEU A 309 20.71 15.13 4.43
CA LEU A 309 19.64 15.87 5.12
C LEU A 309 20.17 16.45 6.41
N LYS A 310 19.73 17.67 6.72
CA LYS A 310 20.11 18.37 7.94
C LYS A 310 19.48 17.73 9.17
N PRO A 311 20.14 17.82 10.34
CA PRO A 311 19.52 17.47 11.62
C PRO A 311 18.16 18.16 11.80
N GLY A 312 17.20 17.42 12.34
CA GLY A 312 15.85 17.89 12.57
C GLY A 312 14.89 17.78 11.39
N VAL A 313 15.34 17.42 10.16
CA VAL A 313 14.45 17.10 9.05
C VAL A 313 13.69 15.83 9.38
N ILE A 314 12.37 15.87 9.17
CA ILE A 314 11.49 14.72 9.38
C ILE A 314 11.39 13.94 8.06
N VAL A 315 11.65 12.65 8.14
CA VAL A 315 11.63 11.75 7.00
C VAL A 315 10.53 10.71 7.19
N HIS A 316 9.75 10.52 6.15
CA HIS A 316 8.76 9.44 6.03
C HIS A 316 9.19 8.49 4.91
N ILE A 317 9.07 7.19 5.16
CA ILE A 317 9.22 6.16 4.15
C ILE A 317 7.98 5.27 4.23
N HIS A 318 7.31 5.08 3.09
CA HIS A 318 6.10 4.27 2.99
C HIS A 318 6.43 2.80 2.79
N ASP A 319 5.45 1.93 3.09
CA ASP A 319 5.56 0.48 2.89
C ASP A 319 6.75 -0.19 3.58
N ILE A 320 6.98 0.19 4.84
CA ILE A 320 8.01 -0.36 5.73
C ILE A 320 7.37 -1.28 6.78
N TYR A 321 7.75 -2.55 6.76
CA TYR A 321 7.24 -3.62 7.62
C TYR A 321 8.20 -3.98 8.76
N LEU A 322 9.27 -3.20 8.96
CA LEU A 322 10.21 -3.43 10.05
C LEU A 322 9.50 -3.45 11.42
N PRO A 323 9.88 -4.38 12.31
CA PRO A 323 11.01 -5.31 12.29
C PRO A 323 10.72 -6.67 11.64
N GLU A 324 9.69 -6.78 10.83
CA GLU A 324 9.33 -7.99 10.08
C GLU A 324 9.76 -7.88 8.62
N ASP A 325 9.73 -9.00 7.90
CA ASP A 325 9.97 -9.02 6.45
C ASP A 325 8.74 -8.50 5.69
N TYR A 326 8.93 -8.21 4.42
CA TYR A 326 7.82 -7.88 3.52
C TYR A 326 6.78 -8.99 3.46
N ILE A 327 5.52 -8.62 3.35
CA ILE A 327 4.42 -9.55 3.09
C ILE A 327 4.54 -10.15 1.69
N SER A 328 3.95 -11.32 1.48
CA SER A 328 4.12 -12.12 0.25
C SER A 328 3.85 -11.36 -1.06
N GLY A 329 2.90 -10.43 -1.07
CA GLY A 329 2.60 -9.60 -2.24
C GLY A 329 3.75 -8.69 -2.66
N HIS A 330 4.45 -8.10 -1.70
CA HIS A 330 5.59 -7.21 -1.93
C HIS A 330 6.88 -7.96 -2.28
N ILE A 331 7.07 -9.15 -1.70
CA ILE A 331 8.18 -10.05 -2.06
C ILE A 331 8.16 -10.34 -3.56
N ARG A 332 6.98 -10.65 -4.12
CA ARG A 332 6.82 -10.93 -5.55
C ARG A 332 7.09 -9.73 -6.45
N ARG A 333 6.91 -8.52 -5.91
CA ARG A 333 7.25 -7.26 -6.59
C ARG A 333 8.73 -6.93 -6.48
N MET A 334 9.53 -7.78 -5.83
CA MET A 334 10.95 -7.59 -5.57
C MET A 334 11.25 -6.30 -4.77
N TRP A 335 10.32 -5.90 -3.88
CA TRP A 335 10.53 -4.77 -3.00
C TRP A 335 11.63 -5.09 -1.99
N ASN A 336 12.55 -4.17 -1.80
CA ASN A 336 13.72 -4.36 -0.95
C ASN A 336 14.18 -3.08 -0.24
N GLU A 337 13.46 -1.98 -0.39
CA GLU A 337 13.76 -0.68 0.21
C GLU A 337 13.95 -0.75 1.72
N GLN A 338 13.07 -1.45 2.44
CA GLN A 338 13.16 -1.56 3.90
C GLN A 338 14.47 -2.19 4.39
N TYR A 339 15.17 -2.98 3.58
CA TYR A 339 16.44 -3.58 3.99
C TYR A 339 17.58 -2.58 3.95
N LEU A 340 17.52 -1.54 3.11
CA LEU A 340 18.43 -0.39 3.18
C LEU A 340 18.15 0.43 4.46
N LEU A 341 16.89 0.68 4.78
CA LEU A 341 16.51 1.32 6.03
C LEU A 341 16.97 0.49 7.24
N ALA A 342 16.72 -0.82 7.23
CA ALA A 342 17.16 -1.72 8.29
C ALA A 342 18.68 -1.66 8.50
N SER A 343 19.46 -1.68 7.41
CA SER A 343 20.92 -1.53 7.47
C SER A 343 21.32 -0.17 8.03
N ALA A 344 20.68 0.92 7.60
CA ALA A 344 20.95 2.26 8.13
C ALA A 344 20.67 2.34 9.63
N LEU A 345 19.58 1.74 10.11
CA LEU A 345 19.23 1.71 11.53
C LEU A 345 20.18 0.84 12.37
N LEU A 346 20.59 -0.32 11.86
CA LEU A 346 21.48 -1.24 12.59
C LEU A 346 22.92 -0.71 12.73
N PHE A 347 23.41 0.03 11.74
CA PHE A 347 24.78 0.53 11.72
C PHE A 347 24.93 2.01 12.06
N GLY A 348 23.83 2.78 12.10
CA GLY A 348 23.84 4.21 12.36
C GLY A 348 22.59 4.69 13.13
N ALA A 349 22.15 3.94 14.15
CA ALA A 349 20.95 4.23 14.91
C ALA A 349 20.96 5.64 15.55
N ASP A 350 22.13 6.13 15.93
CA ASP A 350 22.35 7.45 16.52
C ASP A 350 22.05 8.62 15.56
N ARG A 351 21.97 8.33 14.27
CA ARG A 351 21.63 9.32 13.23
C ARG A 351 20.11 9.53 13.08
N PHE A 352 19.30 8.71 13.72
CA PHE A 352 17.86 8.69 13.50
C PHE A 352 17.09 8.61 14.81
N GLU A 353 16.11 9.47 14.99
CA GLU A 353 15.09 9.33 16.02
C GLU A 353 13.82 8.77 15.37
N ILE A 354 13.42 7.55 15.74
CA ILE A 354 12.19 6.93 15.22
C ILE A 354 10.99 7.60 15.87
N LEU A 355 10.17 8.29 15.08
CA LEU A 355 9.01 9.05 15.58
C LEU A 355 7.76 8.18 15.67
N PHE A 356 7.43 7.42 14.59
CA PHE A 356 6.23 6.58 14.53
C PHE A 356 6.33 5.52 13.42
N PRO A 357 6.49 4.24 13.76
CA PRO A 357 6.49 3.12 12.81
C PRO A 357 5.12 2.43 12.82
N SER A 358 4.26 2.73 11.84
CA SER A 358 2.87 2.23 11.81
C SER A 358 2.77 0.71 11.92
N TRP A 359 3.61 -0.03 11.18
CA TRP A 359 3.59 -1.50 11.23
C TRP A 359 3.91 -2.05 12.62
N PHE A 360 4.96 -1.53 13.27
CA PHE A 360 5.30 -1.94 14.64
C PHE A 360 4.14 -1.66 15.61
N VAL A 361 3.50 -0.50 15.48
CA VAL A 361 2.33 -0.13 16.31
C VAL A 361 1.19 -1.13 16.13
N LEU A 362 0.92 -1.57 14.90
CA LEU A 362 -0.11 -2.57 14.61
C LEU A 362 0.21 -3.96 15.17
N ARG A 363 1.48 -4.28 15.31
CA ARG A 363 1.94 -5.59 15.82
C ARG A 363 2.13 -5.62 17.33
N ASP A 364 2.15 -4.46 17.98
CA ASP A 364 2.23 -4.34 19.45
C ASP A 364 0.81 -4.36 20.04
N PRO A 365 0.44 -5.39 20.84
CA PRO A 365 -0.92 -5.56 21.36
C PRO A 365 -1.45 -4.37 22.18
N GLU A 366 -0.55 -3.71 22.95
CA GLU A 366 -0.95 -2.57 23.78
C GLU A 366 -1.15 -1.30 22.96
N LEU A 367 -0.25 -1.05 21.99
CA LEU A 367 -0.35 0.13 21.14
C LEU A 367 -1.56 0.05 20.20
N ILE A 368 -1.82 -1.10 19.60
CA ILE A 368 -2.99 -1.25 18.72
C ILE A 368 -4.30 -1.20 19.51
N ALA A 369 -4.36 -1.76 20.72
CA ALA A 369 -5.53 -1.63 21.57
C ALA A 369 -5.78 -0.17 21.95
N HIS A 370 -4.72 0.59 22.28
CA HIS A 370 -4.79 2.02 22.58
C HIS A 370 -5.28 2.81 21.35
N ALA A 371 -4.70 2.57 20.17
CA ALA A 371 -5.12 3.20 18.92
C ALA A 371 -6.59 2.93 18.58
N ASN A 372 -7.03 1.68 18.67
CA ASN A 372 -8.43 1.29 18.42
C ASN A 372 -9.39 2.01 19.37
N GLY A 373 -9.05 2.10 20.65
CA GLY A 373 -9.87 2.79 21.65
C GLY A 373 -10.01 4.29 21.42
N LEU A 374 -9.04 4.91 20.75
CA LEU A 374 -9.03 6.36 20.47
C LEU A 374 -9.62 6.68 19.09
N LEU A 375 -9.29 5.94 18.05
CA LEU A 375 -9.48 6.31 16.66
C LEU A 375 -10.71 5.66 16.03
N ARG A 376 -11.07 4.42 16.42
CA ARG A 376 -12.21 3.68 15.87
C ARG A 376 -13.50 4.04 16.62
N LYS A 377 -14.00 5.25 16.39
CA LYS A 377 -15.24 5.77 17.03
C LYS A 377 -16.18 6.39 15.99
N GLY A 378 -17.48 6.30 16.23
CA GLY A 378 -18.50 6.86 15.36
C GLY A 378 -18.39 6.31 13.92
N PRO A 379 -18.33 7.16 12.88
CA PRO A 379 -18.21 6.71 11.49
C PRO A 379 -16.98 5.84 11.20
N LEU A 380 -15.96 5.91 12.06
CA LEU A 380 -14.70 5.15 11.89
C LEU A 380 -14.69 3.82 12.67
N SER A 381 -15.77 3.42 13.33
CA SER A 381 -15.86 2.17 14.11
C SER A 381 -15.49 0.93 13.29
N ASP A 382 -15.86 0.91 12.03
CA ASP A 382 -15.67 -0.20 11.09
C ASP A 382 -14.44 -0.03 10.18
N VAL A 383 -13.67 1.05 10.36
CA VAL A 383 -12.43 1.29 9.63
C VAL A 383 -11.29 0.54 10.33
N ASP A 384 -10.74 -0.46 9.67
CA ASP A 384 -9.58 -1.15 10.18
C ASP A 384 -8.34 -0.26 10.12
N LEU A 385 -7.68 -0.12 11.26
CA LEU A 385 -6.41 0.57 11.31
C LEU A 385 -5.35 -0.31 10.67
N TYR A 386 -4.88 0.09 9.52
CA TYR A 386 -3.76 -0.52 8.82
C TYR A 386 -2.76 0.56 8.45
N GLY A 387 -1.47 0.22 8.36
CA GLY A 387 -0.43 1.16 7.97
C GLY A 387 0.95 0.52 7.92
N ALA A 388 1.80 1.08 7.08
CA ALA A 388 3.18 0.71 6.90
C ALA A 388 4.10 1.93 6.72
N SER A 389 3.69 3.08 7.26
CA SER A 389 4.51 4.29 7.31
C SER A 389 5.60 4.18 8.37
N PHE A 390 6.81 4.61 8.02
CA PHE A 390 7.93 4.73 8.96
C PHE A 390 8.37 6.19 9.05
N TRP A 391 8.09 6.82 10.17
CA TRP A 391 8.44 8.20 10.45
C TRP A 391 9.66 8.27 11.34
N MET A 392 10.66 9.04 10.91
CA MET A 392 11.88 9.30 11.69
C MET A 392 12.31 10.75 11.52
N ARG A 393 13.22 11.19 12.38
CA ARG A 393 13.86 12.51 12.33
C ARG A 393 15.37 12.33 12.25
N MET A 394 16.03 13.11 11.42
CA MET A 394 17.48 13.18 11.38
C MET A 394 18.00 13.76 12.70
N ALA A 395 18.95 13.07 13.35
CA ALA A 395 19.57 13.50 14.60
C ALA A 395 20.73 14.48 14.37
#